data_dec2bebaf54684d6734da14d9b6562fa
#
_entry.id   dec2bebaf54684d6734da14d9b6562fa
#
_cell.length_a   1.000
_cell.length_b   1.000
_cell.length_c   1.000
_cell.angle_alpha   90.00
_cell.angle_beta   90.00
_cell.angle_gamma   90.00
#
_symmetry.space_group_name_H-M   'P 1'
#
loop_
_entity.id
_entity.type
_entity.pdbx_description
1 polymer ?
#
loop_
_entity_poly.entity_id
_entity_poly.type
_entity_poly.pdbx_seq_one_letter_code
_entity_poly.pdbx_strand_id
1 'polypeptide(L)'
;SKARVAAAKQQIERTEVRAPFTGVVSARKASAGDTAQIGKELIQVIDPSSMRFEGQVSADQMGVLKVGQRVNFRINGVAQNGDQLASRGIVKRIDGAANPITRQVSVIVEINSKDRPPVVGLYAEGVVETLTKPAVMISESSLRREGDKVFAWILDGNKIVKRAIQLGDRDTRLGQWVVTS
;
A
#
# COMPACT_ATOMS: atom_id res chain seq x y z
N SER A 1 53.69 -22.61 -12.27
CA SER A 1 53.55 -22.56 -10.80
C SER A 1 52.08 -22.36 -10.41
N LYS A 2 51.65 -22.86 -9.27
CA LYS A 2 50.25 -22.82 -8.77
C LYS A 2 49.70 -21.39 -8.74
N ALA A 3 50.51 -20.39 -8.45
CA ALA A 3 50.10 -18.97 -8.42
C ALA A 3 49.69 -18.45 -9.80
N ARG A 4 50.36 -18.84 -10.86
CA ARG A 4 49.97 -18.42 -12.26
C ARG A 4 48.64 -19.06 -12.67
N VAL A 5 48.40 -20.32 -12.29
CA VAL A 5 47.13 -20.99 -12.58
C VAL A 5 45.98 -20.32 -11.80
N ALA A 6 46.21 -19.96 -10.55
CA ALA A 6 45.22 -19.24 -9.75
C ALA A 6 44.87 -17.87 -10.34
N ALA A 7 45.87 -17.10 -10.77
CA ALA A 7 45.67 -15.80 -11.43
C ALA A 7 44.89 -15.93 -12.75
N ALA A 8 45.21 -16.92 -13.58
CA ALA A 8 44.52 -17.17 -14.84
C ALA A 8 43.04 -17.61 -14.58
N LYS A 9 42.78 -18.44 -13.58
CA LYS A 9 41.42 -18.81 -13.19
C LYS A 9 40.61 -17.59 -12.74
N GLN A 10 41.19 -16.73 -11.92
CA GLN A 10 40.54 -15.50 -11.47
C GLN A 10 40.24 -14.53 -12.61
N GLN A 11 41.08 -14.49 -13.65
CA GLN A 11 40.79 -13.72 -14.85
C GLN A 11 39.63 -14.30 -15.65
N ILE A 12 39.54 -15.61 -15.77
CA ILE A 12 38.41 -16.29 -16.44
C ILE A 12 37.10 -16.06 -15.67
N GLU A 13 37.11 -16.17 -14.35
CA GLU A 13 35.91 -15.91 -13.52
C GLU A 13 35.38 -14.49 -13.68
N ARG A 14 36.25 -13.51 -13.92
CA ARG A 14 35.84 -12.12 -14.18
C ARG A 14 35.18 -11.92 -15.55
N THR A 15 35.29 -12.88 -16.46
CA THR A 15 34.60 -12.82 -17.76
C THR A 15 33.18 -13.36 -17.71
N GLU A 16 32.81 -14.04 -16.62
CA GLU A 16 31.47 -14.55 -16.38
C GLU A 16 30.73 -13.64 -15.39
N VAL A 17 29.72 -12.92 -15.87
CA VAL A 17 28.88 -12.06 -15.03
C VAL A 17 27.64 -12.83 -14.60
N ARG A 18 27.51 -13.06 -13.30
CA ARG A 18 26.37 -13.77 -12.69
C ARG A 18 25.51 -12.83 -11.89
N ALA A 19 24.19 -13.11 -11.86
CA ALA A 19 23.27 -12.41 -10.97
C ALA A 19 23.61 -12.76 -9.51
N PRO A 20 23.74 -11.77 -8.61
CA PRO A 20 24.07 -12.01 -7.20
C PRO A 20 22.89 -12.58 -6.40
N PHE A 21 21.67 -12.55 -6.94
CA PHE A 21 20.43 -13.04 -6.34
C PHE A 21 19.48 -13.57 -7.41
N THR A 22 18.49 -14.35 -6.99
CA THR A 22 17.39 -14.79 -7.87
C THR A 22 16.49 -13.62 -8.20
N GLY A 23 16.28 -13.34 -9.49
CA GLY A 23 15.51 -12.17 -9.91
C GLY A 23 15.04 -12.27 -11.36
N VAL A 24 14.43 -11.20 -11.82
CA VAL A 24 13.94 -11.03 -13.20
C VAL A 24 14.76 -9.95 -13.89
N VAL A 25 15.16 -10.20 -15.14
CA VAL A 25 15.84 -9.20 -15.95
C VAL A 25 14.84 -8.10 -16.32
N SER A 26 15.07 -6.90 -15.83
CA SER A 26 14.23 -5.73 -16.12
C SER A 26 14.71 -4.95 -17.35
N ALA A 27 16.02 -4.95 -17.58
CA ALA A 27 16.60 -4.32 -18.77
C ALA A 27 17.88 -5.02 -19.20
N ARG A 28 18.08 -5.15 -20.50
CA ARG A 28 19.32 -5.60 -21.12
C ARG A 28 19.93 -4.42 -21.88
N LYS A 29 21.14 -4.02 -21.49
CA LYS A 29 21.86 -2.87 -22.06
C LYS A 29 23.05 -3.27 -22.91
N ALA A 30 23.35 -4.57 -22.99
CA ALA A 30 24.39 -5.12 -23.85
C ALA A 30 23.85 -6.27 -24.69
N SER A 31 24.33 -6.39 -25.90
CA SER A 31 24.02 -7.44 -26.86
C SER A 31 25.26 -8.29 -27.16
N ALA A 32 25.05 -9.49 -27.69
CA ALA A 32 26.14 -10.33 -28.15
C ALA A 32 26.93 -9.61 -29.26
N GLY A 33 28.24 -9.54 -29.11
CA GLY A 33 29.13 -8.78 -30.00
C GLY A 33 29.53 -7.39 -29.49
N ASP A 34 28.84 -6.88 -28.43
CA ASP A 34 29.24 -5.62 -27.83
C ASP A 34 30.54 -5.76 -27.02
N THR A 35 31.32 -4.68 -26.98
CA THR A 35 32.50 -4.59 -26.13
C THR A 35 32.10 -4.28 -24.71
N ALA A 36 32.35 -5.22 -23.79
CA ALA A 36 32.17 -5.00 -22.38
C ALA A 36 33.29 -4.12 -21.80
N GLN A 37 32.93 -3.10 -21.07
CA GLN A 37 33.84 -2.21 -20.36
C GLN A 37 33.63 -2.28 -18.87
N ILE A 38 34.71 -2.13 -18.10
CA ILE A 38 34.59 -2.10 -16.61
C ILE A 38 33.74 -0.90 -16.20
N GLY A 39 32.73 -1.15 -15.35
CA GLY A 39 31.79 -0.14 -14.86
C GLY A 39 30.60 0.15 -15.77
N LYS A 40 30.54 -0.47 -16.96
CA LYS A 40 29.37 -0.35 -17.84
C LYS A 40 28.30 -1.35 -17.42
N GLU A 41 27.09 -0.87 -17.29
CA GLU A 41 25.91 -1.68 -16.94
C GLU A 41 25.54 -2.58 -18.13
N LEU A 42 25.50 -3.89 -17.91
CA LEU A 42 25.19 -4.88 -18.95
C LEU A 42 23.73 -5.34 -18.88
N ILE A 43 23.28 -5.67 -17.69
CA ILE A 43 21.95 -6.21 -17.41
C ILE A 43 21.47 -5.64 -16.07
N GLN A 44 20.21 -5.25 -16.02
CA GLN A 44 19.54 -4.87 -14.78
C GLN A 44 18.65 -6.02 -14.30
N VAL A 45 18.91 -6.50 -13.09
CA VAL A 45 18.11 -7.56 -12.45
C VAL A 45 17.38 -6.96 -11.27
N ILE A 46 16.11 -7.25 -11.18
CA ILE A 46 15.26 -6.86 -10.04
C ILE A 46 14.81 -8.10 -9.27
N ASP A 47 14.66 -7.95 -7.96
CA ASP A 47 14.05 -8.96 -7.10
C ASP A 47 12.57 -8.60 -6.85
N PRO A 48 11.61 -9.28 -7.52
CA PRO A 48 10.20 -9.00 -7.30
C PRO A 48 9.73 -9.39 -5.89
N SER A 49 10.50 -10.21 -5.16
CA SER A 49 10.14 -10.63 -3.80
C SER A 49 10.31 -9.51 -2.78
N SER A 50 11.19 -8.55 -3.07
CA SER A 50 11.47 -7.37 -2.22
C SER A 50 10.61 -6.15 -2.53
N MET A 51 9.60 -6.31 -3.39
CA MET A 51 8.73 -5.19 -3.82
C MET A 51 7.95 -4.62 -2.64
N ARG A 52 7.95 -3.30 -2.55
CA ARG A 52 7.22 -2.53 -1.54
C ARG A 52 6.50 -1.36 -2.19
N PHE A 53 5.45 -0.91 -1.55
CA PHE A 53 4.81 0.35 -1.90
C PHE A 53 5.38 1.46 -1.01
N GLU A 54 5.76 2.56 -1.63
CA GLU A 54 6.17 3.77 -0.94
C GLU A 54 5.14 4.85 -1.16
N GLY A 55 4.39 5.16 -0.11
CA GLY A 55 3.33 6.16 -0.11
C GLY A 55 3.77 7.45 0.55
N GLN A 56 3.16 8.55 0.14
CA GLN A 56 3.31 9.86 0.77
C GLN A 56 2.00 10.23 1.46
N VAL A 57 2.06 10.52 2.75
CA VAL A 57 0.90 10.85 3.58
C VAL A 57 1.09 12.25 4.17
N SER A 58 0.04 13.07 4.16
CA SER A 58 0.09 14.39 4.80
C SER A 58 0.41 14.28 6.29
N ALA A 59 1.27 15.16 6.78
CA ALA A 59 1.64 15.20 8.19
C ALA A 59 0.43 15.36 9.14
N ASP A 60 -0.63 16.02 8.67
CA ASP A 60 -1.86 16.22 9.46
C ASP A 60 -2.60 14.90 9.73
N GLN A 61 -2.39 13.88 8.90
CA GLN A 61 -3.04 12.57 9.03
C GLN A 61 -2.22 11.57 9.86
N MET A 62 -1.04 11.97 10.34
CA MET A 62 -0.14 11.07 11.06
C MET A 62 -0.72 10.55 12.39
N GLY A 63 -1.64 11.29 13.01
CA GLY A 63 -2.26 10.89 14.28
C GLY A 63 -3.06 9.59 14.22
N VAL A 64 -3.54 9.21 13.04
CA VAL A 64 -4.35 7.99 12.81
C VAL A 64 -3.55 6.86 12.16
N LEU A 65 -2.33 7.15 11.68
CA LEU A 65 -1.50 6.18 10.98
C LEU A 65 -0.58 5.45 11.96
N LYS A 66 -0.57 4.11 11.90
CA LYS A 66 0.25 3.26 12.75
C LYS A 66 0.88 2.11 11.95
N VAL A 67 2.08 1.71 12.37
CA VAL A 67 2.70 0.48 11.88
C VAL A 67 1.80 -0.72 12.20
N GLY A 68 1.67 -1.64 11.26
CA GLY A 68 0.81 -2.81 11.36
C GLY A 68 -0.60 -2.64 10.77
N GLN A 69 -1.01 -1.42 10.40
CA GLN A 69 -2.30 -1.21 9.74
C GLN A 69 -2.32 -1.82 8.33
N ARG A 70 -3.50 -2.30 7.95
CA ARG A 70 -3.74 -2.82 6.60
C ARG A 70 -3.93 -1.68 5.62
N VAL A 71 -3.42 -1.90 4.42
CA VAL A 71 -3.55 -0.96 3.30
C VAL A 71 -4.06 -1.73 2.10
N ASN A 72 -5.11 -1.22 1.49
CA ASN A 72 -5.63 -1.73 0.23
C ASN A 72 -5.19 -0.80 -0.90
N PHE A 73 -4.65 -1.37 -1.98
CA PHE A 73 -4.09 -0.58 -3.09
C PHE A 73 -4.94 -0.71 -4.35
N ARG A 74 -5.03 0.39 -5.07
CA ARG A 74 -5.39 0.43 -6.47
C ARG A 74 -4.14 0.72 -7.28
N ILE A 75 -3.76 -0.18 -8.18
CA ILE A 75 -2.59 -0.02 -9.03
C ILE A 75 -3.07 0.40 -10.41
N ASN A 76 -2.61 1.56 -10.89
CA ASN A 76 -2.97 2.06 -12.21
C ASN A 76 -2.34 1.19 -13.31
N GLY A 77 -3.13 0.84 -14.33
CA GLY A 77 -2.67 0.05 -15.48
C GLY A 77 -2.68 -1.47 -15.29
N VAL A 78 -3.08 -1.97 -14.12
CA VAL A 78 -3.28 -3.42 -13.91
C VAL A 78 -4.78 -3.70 -13.90
N ALA A 79 -5.26 -4.35 -14.97
CA ALA A 79 -6.63 -4.82 -15.04
C ALA A 79 -6.83 -5.96 -14.04
N GLN A 80 -7.79 -5.83 -13.15
CA GLN A 80 -8.11 -6.87 -12.19
C GLN A 80 -9.60 -7.20 -12.25
N ASN A 81 -9.90 -8.47 -12.13
CA ASN A 81 -11.24 -9.05 -12.26
C ASN A 81 -12.28 -8.37 -11.35
N GLY A 82 -12.87 -7.28 -11.83
CA GLY A 82 -14.08 -6.66 -11.26
C GLY A 82 -13.95 -5.94 -9.92
N ASP A 83 -12.90 -6.14 -9.15
CA ASP A 83 -12.70 -5.49 -7.85
C ASP A 83 -11.56 -4.48 -7.90
N GLN A 84 -11.86 -3.23 -7.62
CA GLN A 84 -10.95 -2.09 -7.83
C GLN A 84 -9.80 -2.00 -6.82
N LEU A 85 -9.75 -2.88 -5.83
CA LEU A 85 -8.72 -2.87 -4.76
C LEU A 85 -8.03 -4.23 -4.74
N ALA A 86 -7.05 -4.38 -5.61
CA ALA A 86 -6.52 -5.67 -5.92
C ALA A 86 -5.30 -6.12 -5.13
N SER A 87 -4.57 -5.22 -4.53
CA SER A 87 -3.38 -5.56 -3.75
C SER A 87 -3.55 -5.13 -2.31
N ARG A 88 -3.11 -5.99 -1.39
CA ARG A 88 -3.14 -5.73 0.05
C ARG A 88 -1.74 -5.69 0.62
N GLY A 89 -1.55 -4.85 1.62
CA GLY A 89 -0.29 -4.75 2.33
C GLY A 89 -0.46 -4.33 3.78
N ILE A 90 0.67 -4.22 4.45
CA ILE A 90 0.76 -3.82 5.86
C ILE A 90 1.78 -2.70 5.98
N VAL A 91 1.44 -1.64 6.70
CA VAL A 91 2.37 -0.56 7.03
C VAL A 91 3.52 -1.13 7.85
N LYS A 92 4.73 -1.09 7.29
CA LYS A 92 5.95 -1.60 7.94
C LYS A 92 6.75 -0.50 8.61
N ARG A 93 6.80 0.65 7.98
CA ARG A 93 7.58 1.79 8.48
C ARG A 93 6.91 3.10 8.11
N ILE A 94 7.01 4.02 9.02
CA ILE A 94 6.63 5.42 8.87
C ILE A 94 7.90 6.21 9.15
N ASP A 95 8.29 7.09 8.24
CA ASP A 95 9.49 7.90 8.45
C ASP A 95 9.27 8.91 9.58
N GLY A 96 10.31 9.12 10.39
CA GLY A 96 10.25 10.00 11.56
C GLY A 96 10.31 11.50 11.24
N ALA A 97 10.44 11.87 9.96
CA ALA A 97 10.54 13.25 9.52
C ALA A 97 9.64 13.51 8.31
N ALA A 98 8.94 14.65 8.34
CA ALA A 98 8.20 15.13 7.20
C ALA A 98 9.13 15.90 6.24
N ASN A 99 8.86 15.80 4.96
CA ASN A 99 9.51 16.65 3.96
C ASN A 99 9.10 18.11 4.21
N PRO A 100 10.07 19.04 4.40
CA PRO A 100 9.77 20.43 4.78
C PRO A 100 9.05 21.21 3.69
N ILE A 101 9.14 20.78 2.44
CA ILE A 101 8.53 21.47 1.28
C ILE A 101 7.11 20.95 1.07
N THR A 102 6.95 19.62 0.97
CA THR A 102 5.65 18.99 0.66
C THR A 102 4.79 18.75 1.90
N ARG A 103 5.36 18.80 3.11
CA ARG A 103 4.72 18.46 4.39
C ARG A 103 4.16 17.02 4.41
N GLN A 104 4.80 16.15 3.65
CA GLN A 104 4.43 14.75 3.58
C GLN A 104 5.45 13.88 4.30
N VAL A 105 4.98 12.78 4.85
CA VAL A 105 5.76 11.74 5.50
C VAL A 105 5.76 10.50 4.61
N SER A 106 6.92 9.92 4.40
CA SER A 106 7.06 8.68 3.64
C SER A 106 6.63 7.47 4.48
N VAL A 107 5.83 6.62 3.89
CA VAL A 107 5.29 5.41 4.50
C VAL A 107 5.63 4.22 3.63
N ILE A 108 6.29 3.23 4.21
CA ILE A 108 6.64 1.99 3.52
C ILE A 108 5.65 0.91 3.89
N VAL A 109 5.03 0.34 2.87
CA VAL A 109 4.05 -0.73 3.00
C VAL A 109 4.59 -1.98 2.31
N GLU A 110 4.61 -3.08 3.03
CA GLU A 110 4.94 -4.38 2.49
C GLU A 110 3.72 -4.96 1.80
N ILE A 111 3.86 -5.30 0.52
CA ILE A 111 2.79 -5.88 -0.29
C ILE A 111 2.74 -7.39 -0.03
N ASN A 112 1.53 -7.93 0.10
CA ASN A 112 1.34 -9.36 0.24
C ASN A 112 1.89 -10.09 -1.01
N SER A 113 2.61 -11.19 -0.80
CA SER A 113 3.28 -11.94 -1.88
C SER A 113 2.36 -12.38 -3.02
N LYS A 114 1.10 -12.66 -2.71
CA LYS A 114 0.08 -13.09 -3.70
C LYS A 114 -0.48 -11.93 -4.53
N ASP A 115 -0.35 -10.70 -4.04
CA ASP A 115 -0.97 -9.51 -4.60
C ASP A 115 0.07 -8.59 -5.27
N ARG A 116 1.30 -9.08 -5.47
CA ARG A 116 2.38 -8.29 -6.08
C ARG A 116 2.13 -8.08 -7.57
N PRO A 117 2.23 -6.85 -8.06
CA PRO A 117 2.14 -6.61 -9.49
C PRO A 117 3.36 -7.19 -10.23
N PRO A 118 3.22 -7.58 -11.48
CA PRO A 118 4.32 -8.16 -12.27
C PRO A 118 5.39 -7.12 -12.67
N VAL A 119 5.11 -5.83 -12.49
CA VAL A 119 5.95 -4.72 -12.93
C VAL A 119 6.22 -3.78 -11.77
N VAL A 120 7.47 -3.35 -11.62
CA VAL A 120 7.88 -2.32 -10.66
C VAL A 120 7.75 -0.92 -11.26
N GLY A 121 7.68 0.11 -10.39
CA GLY A 121 7.60 1.50 -10.83
C GLY A 121 6.20 1.96 -11.23
N LEU A 122 5.18 1.16 -10.96
CA LEU A 122 3.79 1.55 -11.19
C LEU A 122 3.32 2.53 -10.10
N TYR A 123 2.47 3.46 -10.51
CA TYR A 123 1.76 4.33 -9.59
C TYR A 123 0.58 3.58 -8.96
N ALA A 124 0.44 3.72 -7.65
CA ALA A 124 -0.66 3.12 -6.92
C ALA A 124 -1.22 4.09 -5.87
N GLU A 125 -2.52 3.97 -5.61
CA GLU A 125 -3.20 4.66 -4.53
C GLU A 125 -3.49 3.66 -3.41
N GLY A 126 -3.09 4.00 -2.18
CA GLY A 126 -3.32 3.18 -1.00
C GLY A 126 -4.38 3.78 -0.09
N VAL A 127 -5.32 2.96 0.35
CA VAL A 127 -6.30 3.30 1.39
C VAL A 127 -5.93 2.55 2.65
N VAL A 128 -5.58 3.28 3.71
CA VAL A 128 -5.25 2.71 5.01
C VAL A 128 -6.52 2.40 5.78
N GLU A 129 -6.65 1.17 6.26
CA GLU A 129 -7.73 0.81 7.18
C GLU A 129 -7.42 1.40 8.56
N THR A 130 -8.14 2.43 8.95
CA THR A 130 -8.13 2.96 10.32
C THR A 130 -8.96 2.07 11.22
N LEU A 131 -8.70 2.10 12.53
CA LEU A 131 -9.37 1.24 13.52
C LEU A 131 -10.89 1.33 13.37
N THR A 132 -11.51 0.21 13.03
CA THR A 132 -12.94 0.05 13.10
C THR A 132 -13.33 -0.08 14.57
N LYS A 133 -13.94 0.95 15.13
CA LYS A 133 -14.61 0.82 16.43
C LYS A 133 -15.99 0.21 16.18
N PRO A 134 -16.42 -0.76 16.97
CA PRO A 134 -17.80 -1.21 16.90
C PRO A 134 -18.71 0.00 17.20
N ALA A 135 -19.58 0.33 16.29
CA ALA A 135 -20.50 1.45 16.40
C ALA A 135 -21.89 1.00 15.94
N VAL A 136 -22.91 1.52 16.60
CA VAL A 136 -24.26 1.38 16.11
C VAL A 136 -24.42 2.31 14.91
N MET A 137 -24.83 1.75 13.79
CA MET A 137 -25.02 2.50 12.54
C MET A 137 -26.50 2.61 12.22
N ILE A 138 -26.91 3.76 11.72
CA ILE A 138 -28.28 3.99 11.28
C ILE A 138 -28.30 4.58 9.86
N SER A 139 -29.22 4.08 9.03
CA SER A 139 -29.41 4.60 7.67
C SER A 139 -30.01 6.01 7.69
N GLU A 140 -29.58 6.85 6.75
CA GLU A 140 -30.15 8.20 6.56
C GLU A 140 -31.68 8.16 6.41
N SER A 141 -32.24 7.15 5.74
CA SER A 141 -33.68 6.97 5.53
C SER A 141 -34.48 6.72 6.82
N SER A 142 -33.79 6.25 7.87
CA SER A 142 -34.41 5.95 9.17
C SER A 142 -34.39 7.14 10.12
N LEU A 143 -33.76 8.24 9.72
CA LEU A 143 -33.65 9.45 10.52
C LEU A 143 -34.87 10.37 10.34
N ARG A 144 -35.30 11.00 11.41
CA ARG A 144 -36.28 12.08 11.42
C ARG A 144 -35.65 13.30 12.07
N ARG A 145 -35.63 14.41 11.35
CA ARG A 145 -35.11 15.69 11.83
C ARG A 145 -36.27 16.60 12.19
N GLU A 146 -36.26 17.08 13.42
CA GLU A 146 -37.27 18.04 13.93
C GLU A 146 -36.51 19.21 14.59
N GLY A 147 -36.43 20.32 13.90
CA GLY A 147 -35.56 21.45 14.29
C GLY A 147 -34.09 20.97 14.36
N ASP A 148 -33.44 21.25 15.49
CA ASP A 148 -32.03 20.88 15.73
C ASP A 148 -31.85 19.46 16.28
N LYS A 149 -32.94 18.69 16.45
CA LYS A 149 -32.90 17.37 17.01
C LYS A 149 -33.11 16.28 15.97
N VAL A 150 -32.38 15.18 16.13
CA VAL A 150 -32.51 14.01 15.29
C VAL A 150 -33.13 12.87 16.10
N PHE A 151 -34.08 12.20 15.51
CA PHE A 151 -34.82 11.09 16.13
C PHE A 151 -34.74 9.85 15.25
N ALA A 152 -34.80 8.69 15.90
CA ALA A 152 -35.03 7.40 15.28
C ALA A 152 -36.19 6.67 15.97
N TRP A 153 -36.89 5.84 15.20
CA TRP A 153 -37.87 4.90 15.74
C TRP A 153 -37.16 3.59 16.08
N ILE A 154 -37.26 3.16 17.32
CA ILE A 154 -36.67 1.90 17.80
C ILE A 154 -37.75 0.97 18.28
N LEU A 155 -37.53 -0.33 18.16
CA LEU A 155 -38.37 -1.33 18.72
C LEU A 155 -37.86 -1.65 20.13
N ASP A 156 -38.66 -1.30 21.16
CA ASP A 156 -38.38 -1.59 22.55
C ASP A 156 -39.40 -2.64 23.04
N GLY A 157 -38.95 -3.90 23.12
CA GLY A 157 -39.84 -5.02 23.27
C GLY A 157 -40.82 -5.14 22.11
N ASN A 158 -42.11 -4.95 22.37
CA ASN A 158 -43.19 -5.02 21.37
C ASN A 158 -43.79 -3.63 21.06
N LYS A 159 -43.12 -2.55 21.44
CA LYS A 159 -43.57 -1.17 21.23
C LYS A 159 -42.58 -0.39 20.41
N ILE A 160 -43.09 0.42 19.48
CA ILE A 160 -42.31 1.38 18.72
C ILE A 160 -42.18 2.66 19.52
N VAL A 161 -40.94 3.08 19.81
CA VAL A 161 -40.63 4.27 20.59
C VAL A 161 -39.80 5.24 19.75
N LYS A 162 -40.18 6.51 19.79
CA LYS A 162 -39.38 7.60 19.20
C LYS A 162 -38.28 8.00 20.18
N ARG A 163 -37.02 7.88 19.79
CA ARG A 163 -35.88 8.20 20.66
C ARG A 163 -35.04 9.29 19.98
N ALA A 164 -34.65 10.31 20.73
CA ALA A 164 -33.67 11.28 20.28
C ALA A 164 -32.29 10.60 20.27
N ILE A 165 -31.53 10.83 19.21
CA ILE A 165 -30.19 10.28 19.01
C ILE A 165 -29.21 11.38 18.63
N GLN A 166 -27.94 11.16 18.97
CA GLN A 166 -26.85 12.01 18.50
C GLN A 166 -26.09 11.27 17.39
N LEU A 167 -25.81 11.98 16.31
CA LEU A 167 -25.08 11.46 15.18
C LEU A 167 -23.61 11.84 15.30
N GLY A 168 -22.74 10.86 15.07
CA GLY A 168 -21.30 11.03 14.90
C GLY A 168 -20.91 11.10 13.43
N ASP A 169 -19.81 10.42 13.09
CA ASP A 169 -19.28 10.39 11.72
C ASP A 169 -20.24 9.71 10.74
N ARG A 170 -20.22 10.18 9.51
CA ARG A 170 -20.97 9.57 8.40
C ARG A 170 -20.07 8.65 7.60
N ASP A 171 -20.48 7.42 7.42
CA ASP A 171 -19.90 6.54 6.40
C ASP A 171 -20.55 6.86 5.04
N THR A 172 -19.82 7.58 4.20
CA THR A 172 -20.29 8.01 2.87
C THR A 172 -20.45 6.84 1.91
N ARG A 173 -19.73 5.74 2.12
CA ARG A 173 -19.80 4.55 1.28
C ARG A 173 -21.09 3.76 1.52
N LEU A 174 -21.50 3.66 2.78
CA LEU A 174 -22.72 2.93 3.18
C LEU A 174 -23.93 3.84 3.29
N GLY A 175 -23.78 5.17 3.25
CA GLY A 175 -24.84 6.13 3.49
C GLY A 175 -25.42 6.05 4.90
N GLN A 176 -24.62 5.67 5.89
CA GLN A 176 -25.01 5.45 7.27
C GLN A 176 -24.31 6.42 8.22
N TRP A 177 -24.94 6.69 9.34
CA TRP A 177 -24.41 7.52 10.40
C TRP A 177 -24.10 6.69 11.65
N VAL A 178 -23.01 7.02 12.31
CA VAL A 178 -22.68 6.48 13.63
C VAL A 178 -23.63 7.09 14.65
N VAL A 179 -24.25 6.27 15.51
CA VAL A 179 -25.03 6.73 16.65
C VAL A 179 -24.11 6.78 17.86
N THR A 180 -24.01 7.95 18.51
CA THR A 180 -23.11 8.17 19.66
C THR A 180 -23.85 8.13 21.00
N SER A 181 -25.16 8.37 21.02
CA SER A 181 -26.04 8.25 22.20
C SER A 181 -27.51 8.14 21.78
#